data_0b5fc9c2d1cff707a936b1e35e78b056
#
_entry.id   0b5fc9c2d1cff707a936b1e35e78b056
#
_cell.length_a   1.000
_cell.length_b   1.000
_cell.length_c   1.000
_cell.angle_alpha   90.00
_cell.angle_beta   90.00
_cell.angle_gamma   90.00
#
_symmetry.space_group_name_H-M   'P 1'
#
loop_
_entity.id
_entity.type
_entity.pdbx_description
1 polymer ?
#
loop_
_entity_poly.entity_id
_entity_poly.type
_entity_poly.pdbx_seq_one_letter_code
_entity_poly.pdbx_strand_id
1 'polypeptide(L)'
;MYMRAIIFDMDGTLLDSEGYWTRAPLVLLERKGIHVDPNNMPWMAESFRKTLKNYFKSPDCQLDMTMDECVAWCKNYMYTEIYPKGVPQLKPGALDTLEAARQLNVPMCLLSATAEPSLTTSVNLTGIVRYFQFYQTTCDVRPNKNDVELFENAAHKLGFETKDCLVIEDALYAMTTARAAGCNVWAIEDVKHEKDLPVILQTASRYFHNHQELLQDIREEFSK
;
A
#
# COMPACT_ATOMS: atom_id res chain seq x y z
N MET A 1 -3.97 -12.42 -23.57
CA MET A 1 -3.85 -10.95 -23.49
C MET A 1 -2.49 -10.70 -22.88
N TYR A 2 -1.61 -9.97 -23.52
CA TYR A 2 -0.23 -9.78 -23.02
C TYR A 2 -0.18 -8.53 -22.14
N MET A 3 0.24 -8.67 -20.90
CA MET A 3 0.54 -7.52 -20.04
C MET A 3 1.84 -6.87 -20.52
N ARG A 4 1.90 -5.54 -20.50
CA ARG A 4 2.99 -4.77 -21.11
C ARG A 4 3.59 -3.74 -20.14
N ALA A 5 2.91 -3.41 -19.05
CA ALA A 5 3.35 -2.47 -18.05
C ALA A 5 2.87 -2.90 -16.66
N ILE A 6 3.54 -2.43 -15.61
CA ILE A 6 3.18 -2.74 -14.22
C ILE A 6 2.97 -1.45 -13.44
N ILE A 7 1.87 -1.41 -12.69
CA ILE A 7 1.53 -0.37 -11.72
C ILE A 7 1.66 -1.01 -10.33
N PHE A 8 2.64 -0.59 -9.55
CA PHE A 8 2.85 -1.08 -8.19
C PHE A 8 2.18 -0.17 -7.16
N ASP A 9 1.63 -0.75 -6.12
CA ASP A 9 1.46 -0.11 -4.85
C ASP A 9 2.77 -0.13 -4.04
N MET A 10 2.84 0.63 -2.95
CA MET A 10 4.01 0.72 -2.08
C MET A 10 3.83 0.03 -0.73
N ASP A 11 2.88 0.53 0.07
CA ASP A 11 2.74 0.16 1.48
C ASP A 11 1.93 -1.13 1.64
N GLY A 12 2.55 -2.19 2.17
CA GLY A 12 1.93 -3.53 2.21
C GLY A 12 2.23 -4.36 0.96
N THR A 13 2.61 -3.72 -0.14
CA THR A 13 3.03 -4.38 -1.39
C THR A 13 4.54 -4.50 -1.50
N LEU A 14 5.26 -3.39 -1.63
CA LEU A 14 6.73 -3.37 -1.71
C LEU A 14 7.39 -3.14 -0.35
N LEU A 15 6.76 -2.36 0.54
CA LEU A 15 7.25 -2.04 1.88
C LEU A 15 6.49 -2.81 2.94
N ASP A 16 7.22 -3.30 3.95
CA ASP A 16 6.67 -3.86 5.18
C ASP A 16 6.31 -2.73 6.17
N SER A 17 5.31 -1.93 5.81
CA SER A 17 4.93 -0.71 6.51
C SER A 17 3.69 -0.85 7.40
N GLU A 18 2.87 -1.85 7.16
CA GLU A 18 1.54 -1.96 7.78
C GLU A 18 1.58 -2.11 9.29
N GLY A 19 2.58 -2.83 9.82
CA GLY A 19 2.79 -2.95 11.26
C GLY A 19 3.01 -1.60 11.95
N TYR A 20 3.69 -0.67 11.29
CA TYR A 20 3.93 0.68 11.81
C TYR A 20 2.66 1.53 11.78
N TRP A 21 1.90 1.48 10.70
CA TRP A 21 0.62 2.17 10.58
C TRP A 21 -0.39 1.68 11.62
N THR A 22 -0.50 0.37 11.82
CA THR A 22 -1.41 -0.24 12.79
C THR A 22 -1.06 0.15 14.22
N ARG A 23 0.23 0.32 14.53
CA ARG A 23 0.71 0.73 15.86
C ARG A 23 0.64 2.24 16.12
N ALA A 24 0.53 3.09 15.12
CA ALA A 24 0.55 4.54 15.29
C ALA A 24 -0.50 5.06 16.32
N PRO A 25 -1.76 4.55 16.35
CA PRO A 25 -2.71 4.92 17.39
C PRO A 25 -2.22 4.58 18.82
N LEU A 26 -1.56 3.44 19.01
CA LEU A 26 -1.03 3.05 20.33
C LEU A 26 0.07 4.00 20.79
N VAL A 27 0.95 4.41 19.88
CA VAL A 27 1.99 5.41 20.16
C VAL A 27 1.36 6.77 20.51
N LEU A 28 0.26 7.15 19.86
CA LEU A 28 -0.50 8.34 20.21
C LEU A 28 -1.00 8.26 21.66
N LEU A 29 -1.67 7.15 22.02
CA LEU A 29 -2.20 6.95 23.37
C LEU A 29 -1.09 7.02 24.42
N GLU A 30 0.03 6.31 24.20
CA GLU A 30 1.19 6.32 25.08
C GLU A 30 1.74 7.73 25.29
N ARG A 31 1.90 8.52 24.20
CA ARG A 31 2.39 9.91 24.28
C ARG A 31 1.41 10.87 24.95
N LYS A 32 0.13 10.52 25.00
CA LYS A 32 -0.89 11.23 25.78
C LYS A 32 -0.97 10.73 27.24
N GLY A 33 -0.11 9.81 27.66
CA GLY A 33 -0.11 9.23 29.00
C GLY A 33 -1.27 8.27 29.26
N ILE A 34 -1.93 7.80 28.20
CA ILE A 34 -3.04 6.85 28.28
C ILE A 34 -2.46 5.44 28.19
N HIS A 35 -2.49 4.72 29.29
CA HIS A 35 -2.02 3.36 29.35
C HIS A 35 -3.13 2.39 28.94
N VAL A 36 -2.85 1.55 27.95
CA VAL A 36 -3.75 0.49 27.51
C VAL A 36 -3.15 -0.88 27.84
N ASP A 37 -3.98 -1.82 28.26
CA ASP A 37 -3.55 -3.21 28.44
C ASP A 37 -3.37 -3.86 27.06
N PRO A 38 -2.15 -4.29 26.68
CA PRO A 38 -1.90 -4.95 25.40
C PRO A 38 -2.74 -6.21 25.16
N ASN A 39 -3.23 -6.84 26.23
CA ASN A 39 -4.06 -8.04 26.15
C ASN A 39 -5.57 -7.73 26.09
N ASN A 40 -5.95 -6.47 26.22
CA ASN A 40 -7.36 -6.05 26.22
C ASN A 40 -7.57 -4.79 25.36
N MET A 41 -7.48 -4.96 24.05
CA MET A 41 -7.69 -3.89 23.08
C MET A 41 -8.81 -4.28 22.08
N PRO A 42 -10.07 -4.40 22.52
CA PRO A 42 -11.17 -4.87 21.66
C PRO A 42 -11.48 -3.91 20.51
N TRP A 43 -10.96 -2.70 20.57
CA TRP A 43 -11.09 -1.66 19.55
C TRP A 43 -9.98 -1.71 18.48
N MET A 44 -8.95 -2.54 18.63
CA MET A 44 -7.92 -2.72 17.60
C MET A 44 -8.53 -3.28 16.31
N ALA A 45 -8.03 -2.79 15.20
CA ALA A 45 -8.51 -3.15 13.88
C ALA A 45 -7.35 -3.18 12.87
N GLU A 46 -7.63 -3.68 11.66
CA GLU A 46 -6.68 -3.86 10.56
C GLU A 46 -6.10 -2.53 10.01
N SER A 47 -6.73 -1.39 10.28
CA SER A 47 -6.19 -0.09 9.87
C SER A 47 -6.20 0.92 11.03
N PHE A 48 -5.24 1.84 11.02
CA PHE A 48 -5.14 2.86 12.06
C PHE A 48 -6.39 3.74 12.17
N ARG A 49 -7.02 4.06 11.02
CA ARG A 49 -8.27 4.84 11.02
C ARG A 49 -9.42 4.08 11.66
N LYS A 50 -9.55 2.79 11.38
CA LYS A 50 -10.60 1.96 11.97
C LYS A 50 -10.34 1.72 13.45
N THR A 51 -9.10 1.52 13.84
CA THR A 51 -8.66 1.45 15.24
C THR A 51 -9.07 2.72 16.00
N LEU A 52 -8.74 3.90 15.50
CA LEU A 52 -9.16 5.17 16.10
C LEU A 52 -10.69 5.28 16.18
N LYS A 53 -11.39 4.99 15.07
CA LYS A 53 -12.87 5.04 15.04
C LYS A 53 -13.51 4.13 16.08
N ASN A 54 -12.95 2.93 16.27
CA ASN A 54 -13.44 2.00 17.29
C ASN A 54 -13.11 2.49 18.69
N TYR A 55 -11.88 3.01 18.90
CA TYR A 55 -11.46 3.55 20.19
C TYR A 55 -12.37 4.73 20.63
N PHE A 56 -12.71 5.65 19.74
CA PHE A 56 -13.65 6.75 20.03
C PHE A 56 -15.07 6.29 20.42
N LYS A 57 -15.45 5.06 20.08
CA LYS A 57 -16.72 4.45 20.47
C LYS A 57 -16.62 3.62 21.74
N SER A 58 -15.40 3.35 22.18
CA SER A 58 -15.14 2.57 23.39
C SER A 58 -15.42 3.41 24.65
N PRO A 59 -15.93 2.79 25.71
CA PRO A 59 -16.00 3.44 27.03
C PRO A 59 -14.62 3.79 27.58
N ASP A 60 -13.56 3.18 27.06
CA ASP A 60 -12.17 3.40 27.48
C ASP A 60 -11.55 4.66 26.86
N CYS A 61 -12.28 5.37 25.98
CA CYS A 61 -11.77 6.55 25.30
C CYS A 61 -11.47 7.68 26.28
N GLN A 62 -10.19 8.05 26.38
CA GLN A 62 -9.70 9.14 27.21
C GLN A 62 -9.03 10.26 26.40
N LEU A 63 -9.13 10.22 25.04
CA LEU A 63 -8.58 11.26 24.20
C LEU A 63 -9.46 12.50 24.23
N ASP A 64 -8.84 13.64 24.48
CA ASP A 64 -9.42 14.99 24.38
C ASP A 64 -9.14 15.63 23.01
N MET A 65 -9.03 14.82 21.98
CA MET A 65 -8.75 15.19 20.60
C MET A 65 -9.91 14.75 19.71
N THR A 66 -10.10 15.45 18.60
CA THR A 66 -11.02 15.01 17.55
C THR A 66 -10.43 13.83 16.75
N MET A 67 -11.29 13.11 16.05
CA MET A 67 -10.88 12.02 15.15
C MET A 67 -9.87 12.52 14.09
N ASP A 68 -10.11 13.70 13.51
CA ASP A 68 -9.26 14.28 12.47
C ASP A 68 -7.88 14.67 13.02
N GLU A 69 -7.81 15.22 14.22
CA GLU A 69 -6.54 15.51 14.91
C GLU A 69 -5.76 14.24 15.19
N CYS A 70 -6.41 13.17 15.63
CA CYS A 70 -5.75 11.88 15.85
C CYS A 70 -5.22 11.27 14.54
N VAL A 71 -5.99 11.34 13.47
CA VAL A 71 -5.56 10.90 12.14
C VAL A 71 -4.38 11.71 11.65
N ALA A 72 -4.43 13.04 11.79
CA ALA A 72 -3.34 13.93 11.41
C ALA A 72 -2.07 13.63 12.23
N TRP A 73 -2.23 13.38 13.54
CA TRP A 73 -1.13 13.02 14.41
C TRP A 73 -0.46 11.69 13.98
N CYS A 74 -1.25 10.63 13.71
CA CYS A 74 -0.72 9.35 13.26
C CYS A 74 0.03 9.49 11.93
N LYS A 75 -0.54 10.23 10.97
CA LYS A 75 0.14 10.55 9.71
C LYS A 75 1.47 11.29 9.96
N ASN A 76 1.44 12.33 10.79
CA ASN A 76 2.64 13.09 11.11
C ASN A 76 3.72 12.22 11.75
N TYR A 77 3.35 11.37 12.72
CA TYR A 77 4.27 10.42 13.36
C TYR A 77 4.97 9.52 12.32
N MET A 78 4.19 8.94 11.40
CA MET A 78 4.76 8.12 10.33
C MET A 78 5.72 8.94 9.46
N TYR A 79 5.31 10.13 9.04
CA TYR A 79 6.04 10.96 8.09
C TYR A 79 7.28 11.64 8.66
N THR A 80 7.30 11.94 9.97
CA THR A 80 8.43 12.64 10.59
C THR A 80 9.36 11.73 11.39
N GLU A 81 8.88 10.58 11.85
CA GLU A 81 9.66 9.74 12.75
C GLU A 81 9.92 8.32 12.22
N ILE A 82 9.10 7.80 11.33
CA ILE A 82 9.24 6.44 10.81
C ILE A 82 9.91 6.46 9.42
N TYR A 83 9.28 7.02 8.41
CA TYR A 83 9.82 7.02 7.05
C TYR A 83 11.22 7.67 6.93
N PRO A 84 11.54 8.83 7.57
CA PRO A 84 12.86 9.43 7.44
C PRO A 84 14.01 8.61 8.03
N LYS A 85 13.71 7.62 8.88
CA LYS A 85 14.71 6.68 9.43
C LYS A 85 15.00 5.48 8.51
N GLY A 86 14.42 5.45 7.32
CA GLY A 86 14.50 4.29 6.42
C GLY A 86 13.72 3.07 6.93
N VAL A 87 12.74 3.31 7.77
CA VAL A 87 11.76 2.33 8.25
C VAL A 87 10.40 2.79 7.73
N PRO A 88 9.63 1.98 7.07
CA PRO A 88 9.71 0.53 6.82
C PRO A 88 10.75 0.14 5.76
N GLN A 89 11.17 -1.11 5.81
CA GLN A 89 12.06 -1.69 4.80
C GLN A 89 11.27 -2.38 3.68
N LEU A 90 11.95 -2.71 2.60
CA LEU A 90 11.37 -3.52 1.53
C LEU A 90 10.99 -4.90 2.05
N LYS A 91 9.85 -5.42 1.59
CA LYS A 91 9.49 -6.83 1.81
C LYS A 91 10.57 -7.73 1.19
N PRO A 92 10.87 -8.90 1.79
CA PRO A 92 11.84 -9.83 1.24
C PRO A 92 11.53 -10.20 -0.21
N GLY A 93 12.49 -10.03 -1.13
CA GLY A 93 12.33 -10.32 -2.55
C GLY A 93 11.68 -9.19 -3.39
N ALA A 94 11.20 -8.11 -2.78
CA ALA A 94 10.60 -6.99 -3.52
C ALA A 94 11.58 -6.37 -4.52
N LEU A 95 12.84 -6.20 -4.11
CA LEU A 95 13.88 -5.66 -4.98
C LEU A 95 14.16 -6.58 -6.17
N ASP A 96 14.18 -7.91 -5.96
CA ASP A 96 14.41 -8.89 -7.02
C ASP A 96 13.25 -8.89 -8.04
N THR A 97 12.01 -8.69 -7.57
CA THR A 97 10.83 -8.54 -8.43
C THR A 97 10.95 -7.32 -9.34
N LEU A 98 11.31 -6.16 -8.76
CA LEU A 98 11.52 -4.92 -9.53
C LEU A 98 12.68 -5.06 -10.52
N GLU A 99 13.77 -5.69 -10.12
CA GLU A 99 14.94 -5.91 -10.97
C GLU A 99 14.60 -6.85 -12.14
N ALA A 100 13.84 -7.91 -11.92
CA ALA A 100 13.40 -8.81 -12.97
C ALA A 100 12.52 -8.10 -14.01
N ALA A 101 11.54 -7.32 -13.58
CA ALA A 101 10.70 -6.53 -14.48
C ALA A 101 11.55 -5.53 -15.29
N ARG A 102 12.53 -4.87 -14.65
CA ARG A 102 13.49 -3.97 -15.32
C ARG A 102 14.33 -4.69 -16.39
N GLN A 103 14.85 -5.88 -16.07
CA GLN A 103 15.64 -6.69 -17.02
C GLN A 103 14.84 -7.13 -18.24
N LEU A 104 13.53 -7.32 -18.07
CA LEU A 104 12.57 -7.61 -19.14
C LEU A 104 12.08 -6.35 -19.87
N ASN A 105 12.64 -5.18 -19.53
CA ASN A 105 12.26 -3.87 -20.08
C ASN A 105 10.77 -3.54 -19.90
N VAL A 106 10.14 -4.01 -18.83
CA VAL A 106 8.75 -3.71 -18.50
C VAL A 106 8.65 -2.31 -17.90
N PRO A 107 7.90 -1.38 -18.52
CA PRO A 107 7.63 -0.07 -17.93
C PRO A 107 6.87 -0.19 -16.61
N MET A 108 7.31 0.54 -15.59
CA MET A 108 6.72 0.50 -14.26
C MET A 108 6.42 1.90 -13.74
N CYS A 109 5.34 2.02 -12.98
CA CYS A 109 5.06 3.18 -12.12
C CYS A 109 4.62 2.76 -10.73
N LEU A 110 4.62 3.72 -9.79
CA LEU A 110 4.22 3.52 -8.40
C LEU A 110 3.07 4.46 -8.05
N LEU A 111 1.98 3.92 -7.50
CA LEU A 111 0.86 4.67 -6.96
C LEU A 111 0.72 4.35 -5.46
N SER A 112 0.93 5.32 -4.59
CA SER A 112 0.86 5.12 -3.14
C SER A 112 -0.13 6.05 -2.46
N ALA A 113 -0.81 5.56 -1.42
CA ALA A 113 -1.63 6.38 -0.53
C ALA A 113 -0.80 7.15 0.52
N THR A 114 0.52 6.99 0.51
CA THR A 114 1.44 7.77 1.35
C THR A 114 1.58 9.19 0.82
N ALA A 115 1.45 10.19 1.69
CA ALA A 115 1.55 11.60 1.33
C ALA A 115 3.00 12.03 1.03
N GLU A 116 3.14 13.09 0.24
CA GLU A 116 4.41 13.81 0.14
C GLU A 116 4.71 14.61 1.44
N PRO A 117 5.97 14.75 1.87
CA PRO A 117 7.21 14.31 1.19
C PRO A 117 7.63 12.88 1.51
N SER A 118 6.82 12.11 2.24
CA SER A 118 7.21 10.78 2.74
C SER A 118 7.30 9.74 1.61
N LEU A 119 6.45 9.84 0.60
CA LEU A 119 6.55 8.99 -0.59
C LEU A 119 7.93 9.17 -1.25
N THR A 120 8.29 10.42 -1.57
CA THR A 120 9.60 10.75 -2.16
C THR A 120 10.76 10.29 -1.25
N THR A 121 10.65 10.49 0.06
CA THR A 121 11.66 10.01 1.03
C THR A 121 11.80 8.49 0.98
N SER A 122 10.70 7.76 1.01
CA SER A 122 10.71 6.28 1.04
C SER A 122 11.32 5.68 -0.22
N VAL A 123 10.91 6.14 -1.41
CA VAL A 123 11.42 5.60 -2.68
C VAL A 123 12.91 5.90 -2.88
N ASN A 124 13.41 7.01 -2.34
CA ASN A 124 14.84 7.36 -2.39
C ASN A 124 15.66 6.54 -1.38
N LEU A 125 15.23 6.46 -0.11
CA LEU A 125 15.95 5.72 0.92
C LEU A 125 16.04 4.22 0.63
N THR A 126 14.98 3.64 0.08
CA THR A 126 14.96 2.23 -0.34
C THR A 126 15.65 2.01 -1.69
N GLY A 127 15.96 3.07 -2.43
CA GLY A 127 16.61 3.02 -3.73
C GLY A 127 15.73 2.50 -4.87
N ILE A 128 14.41 2.35 -4.63
CA ILE A 128 13.49 1.82 -5.64
C ILE A 128 13.06 2.87 -6.69
N VAL A 129 13.32 4.14 -6.45
CA VAL A 129 12.98 5.23 -7.37
C VAL A 129 13.45 4.97 -8.81
N ARG A 130 14.60 4.33 -8.98
CA ARG A 130 15.23 4.03 -10.28
C ARG A 130 14.47 3.03 -11.16
N TYR A 131 13.50 2.31 -10.60
CA TYR A 131 12.71 1.31 -11.33
C TYR A 131 11.47 1.90 -11.98
N PHE A 132 11.02 3.07 -11.53
CA PHE A 132 9.76 3.65 -11.96
C PHE A 132 9.97 4.80 -12.95
N GLN A 133 9.20 4.84 -14.02
CA GLN A 133 9.14 5.99 -14.91
C GLN A 133 8.59 7.22 -14.19
N PHE A 134 7.65 6.99 -13.28
CA PHE A 134 7.13 7.98 -12.35
C PHE A 134 6.56 7.29 -11.11
N TYR A 135 6.44 8.05 -10.03
CA TYR A 135 5.68 7.69 -8.85
C TYR A 135 4.74 8.84 -8.49
N GLN A 136 3.63 8.51 -7.83
CA GLN A 136 2.59 9.49 -7.53
C GLN A 136 1.90 9.17 -6.20
N THR A 137 1.75 10.20 -5.35
CA THR A 137 0.86 10.10 -4.19
C THR A 137 -0.59 10.16 -4.63
N THR A 138 -1.41 9.36 -3.95
CA THR A 138 -2.88 9.40 -4.04
C THR A 138 -3.52 9.85 -2.72
N CYS A 139 -2.68 10.32 -1.77
CA CYS A 139 -3.12 10.81 -0.47
C CYS A 139 -3.73 12.20 -0.60
N ASP A 140 -4.97 12.31 -0.12
CA ASP A 140 -5.70 13.59 -0.03
C ASP A 140 -5.80 14.37 -1.36
N VAL A 141 -5.70 13.67 -2.51
CA VAL A 141 -5.83 14.20 -3.87
C VAL A 141 -6.88 13.43 -4.67
N ARG A 142 -7.29 14.00 -5.80
CA ARG A 142 -8.14 13.34 -6.80
C ARG A 142 -7.49 13.39 -8.17
N PRO A 143 -7.58 12.30 -8.97
CA PRO A 143 -8.15 10.99 -8.61
C PRO A 143 -7.25 10.26 -7.60
N ASN A 144 -7.86 9.41 -6.75
CA ASN A 144 -7.17 8.52 -5.81
C ASN A 144 -7.52 7.05 -6.08
N LYS A 145 -7.03 6.11 -5.25
CA LYS A 145 -7.21 4.66 -5.47
C LYS A 145 -8.68 4.17 -5.40
N ASN A 146 -9.66 5.02 -5.09
CA ASN A 146 -11.09 4.71 -5.24
C ASN A 146 -11.67 5.22 -6.57
N ASP A 147 -10.87 5.89 -7.40
CA ASP A 147 -11.31 6.48 -8.65
C ASP A 147 -10.68 5.70 -9.82
N VAL A 148 -11.51 5.19 -10.72
CA VAL A 148 -11.09 4.45 -11.94
C VAL A 148 -10.12 5.27 -12.77
N GLU A 149 -10.37 6.57 -12.88
CA GLU A 149 -9.56 7.55 -13.60
C GLU A 149 -8.08 7.53 -13.17
N LEU A 150 -7.76 7.18 -11.91
CA LEU A 150 -6.37 7.09 -11.45
C LEU A 150 -5.58 6.06 -12.27
N PHE A 151 -6.16 4.88 -12.43
CA PHE A 151 -5.51 3.76 -13.15
C PHE A 151 -5.49 4.00 -14.65
N GLU A 152 -6.54 4.63 -15.21
CA GLU A 152 -6.57 5.05 -16.62
C GLU A 152 -5.47 6.07 -16.92
N ASN A 153 -5.32 7.08 -16.07
CA ASN A 153 -4.27 8.09 -16.20
C ASN A 153 -2.87 7.49 -16.05
N ALA A 154 -2.67 6.55 -15.13
CA ALA A 154 -1.40 5.86 -14.94
C ALA A 154 -1.04 5.00 -16.16
N ALA A 155 -1.99 4.22 -16.69
CA ALA A 155 -1.80 3.42 -17.90
C ALA A 155 -1.44 4.30 -19.11
N HIS A 156 -2.21 5.37 -19.33
CA HIS A 156 -1.94 6.32 -20.41
C HIS A 156 -0.56 6.98 -20.28
N LYS A 157 -0.16 7.36 -19.08
CA LYS A 157 1.16 7.96 -18.82
C LYS A 157 2.31 6.98 -19.02
N LEU A 158 2.08 5.67 -18.84
CA LEU A 158 3.01 4.59 -19.23
C LEU A 158 3.02 4.32 -20.73
N GLY A 159 2.05 4.84 -21.50
CA GLY A 159 1.92 4.63 -22.93
C GLY A 159 1.08 3.41 -23.32
N PHE A 160 0.17 2.96 -22.44
CA PHE A 160 -0.63 1.74 -22.64
C PHE A 160 -2.10 1.97 -22.32
N GLU A 161 -2.95 1.02 -22.75
CA GLU A 161 -4.33 0.93 -22.29
C GLU A 161 -4.39 0.13 -20.98
N THR A 162 -5.42 0.36 -20.17
CA THR A 162 -5.57 -0.32 -18.86
C THR A 162 -5.54 -1.85 -18.94
N LYS A 163 -6.13 -2.41 -20.02
CA LYS A 163 -6.12 -3.86 -20.28
C LYS A 163 -4.71 -4.46 -20.46
N ASP A 164 -3.75 -3.63 -20.86
CA ASP A 164 -2.34 -4.01 -21.05
C ASP A 164 -1.50 -3.82 -19.79
N CYS A 165 -2.10 -3.28 -18.72
CA CYS A 165 -1.43 -3.02 -17.45
C CYS A 165 -1.77 -4.07 -16.41
N LEU A 166 -0.74 -4.48 -15.67
CA LEU A 166 -0.84 -5.26 -14.44
C LEU A 166 -0.77 -4.33 -13.24
N VAL A 167 -1.72 -4.43 -12.32
CA VAL A 167 -1.66 -3.78 -11.02
C VAL A 167 -1.27 -4.82 -9.97
N ILE A 168 -0.26 -4.53 -9.17
CA ILE A 168 0.17 -5.36 -8.03
C ILE A 168 -0.14 -4.60 -6.75
N GLU A 169 -0.97 -5.19 -5.89
CA GLU A 169 -1.64 -4.54 -4.77
C GLU A 169 -1.90 -5.54 -3.63
N ASP A 170 -2.03 -5.04 -2.39
CA ASP A 170 -2.46 -5.81 -1.20
C ASP A 170 -3.88 -5.46 -0.76
N ALA A 171 -4.36 -4.24 -1.07
CA ALA A 171 -5.62 -3.70 -0.56
C ALA A 171 -6.81 -3.94 -1.51
N LEU A 172 -7.85 -4.63 -1.02
CA LEU A 172 -9.05 -4.99 -1.79
C LEU A 172 -9.72 -3.81 -2.50
N TYR A 173 -9.82 -2.65 -1.83
CA TYR A 173 -10.51 -1.48 -2.43
C TYR A 173 -9.80 -0.98 -3.69
N ALA A 174 -8.47 -0.95 -3.67
CA ALA A 174 -7.66 -0.51 -4.82
C ALA A 174 -7.68 -1.57 -5.94
N MET A 175 -7.59 -2.87 -5.58
CA MET A 175 -7.76 -3.97 -6.53
C MET A 175 -9.11 -3.90 -7.26
N THR A 176 -10.20 -3.65 -6.51
CA THR A 176 -11.56 -3.53 -7.06
C THR A 176 -11.65 -2.38 -8.06
N THR A 177 -11.05 -1.24 -7.73
CA THR A 177 -11.03 -0.06 -8.61
C THR A 177 -10.17 -0.30 -9.84
N ALA A 178 -8.99 -0.92 -9.69
CA ALA A 178 -8.11 -1.27 -10.82
C ALA A 178 -8.81 -2.25 -11.80
N ARG A 179 -9.53 -3.23 -11.26
CA ARG A 179 -10.37 -4.14 -12.08
C ARG A 179 -11.47 -3.40 -12.81
N ALA A 180 -12.16 -2.47 -12.15
CA ALA A 180 -13.19 -1.64 -12.78
C ALA A 180 -12.62 -0.75 -13.90
N ALA A 181 -11.37 -0.32 -13.78
CA ALA A 181 -10.62 0.39 -14.83
C ALA A 181 -10.23 -0.53 -16.01
N GLY A 182 -10.39 -1.85 -15.86
CA GLY A 182 -10.02 -2.83 -16.90
C GLY A 182 -8.59 -3.36 -16.79
N CYS A 183 -7.86 -3.05 -15.72
CA CYS A 183 -6.52 -3.59 -15.48
C CYS A 183 -6.57 -5.08 -15.09
N ASN A 184 -5.47 -5.80 -15.38
CA ASN A 184 -5.20 -7.06 -14.73
C ASN A 184 -4.74 -6.78 -13.29
N VAL A 185 -5.12 -7.62 -12.35
CA VAL A 185 -4.78 -7.43 -10.94
C VAL A 185 -4.18 -8.70 -10.36
N TRP A 186 -2.99 -8.58 -9.79
CA TRP A 186 -2.36 -9.61 -8.98
C TRP A 186 -2.27 -9.11 -7.54
N ALA A 187 -2.68 -9.96 -6.61
CA ALA A 187 -2.62 -9.66 -5.19
C ALA A 187 -1.36 -10.23 -4.55
N ILE A 188 -0.75 -9.45 -3.67
CA ILE A 188 0.30 -9.94 -2.77
C ILE A 188 -0.22 -9.93 -1.34
N GLU A 189 0.14 -10.96 -0.57
CA GLU A 189 -0.32 -11.12 0.80
C GLU A 189 0.17 -9.99 1.70
N ASP A 190 -0.78 -9.44 2.47
CA ASP A 190 -0.48 -8.68 3.66
C ASP A 190 -1.41 -9.14 4.80
N VAL A 191 -0.85 -9.39 5.97
CA VAL A 191 -1.57 -9.90 7.16
C VAL A 191 -2.74 -9.00 7.58
N LYS A 192 -2.70 -7.73 7.26
CA LYS A 192 -3.75 -6.75 7.49
C LYS A 192 -5.05 -7.11 6.75
N HIS A 193 -4.95 -7.75 5.59
CA HIS A 193 -6.07 -8.04 4.70
C HIS A 193 -6.58 -9.48 4.80
N GLU A 194 -6.17 -10.25 5.81
CA GLU A 194 -6.60 -11.64 6.02
C GLU A 194 -8.13 -11.81 6.00
N LYS A 195 -8.86 -10.88 6.60
CA LYS A 195 -10.34 -10.89 6.61
C LYS A 195 -10.97 -10.69 5.24
N ASP A 196 -10.28 -10.01 4.35
CA ASP A 196 -10.74 -9.71 2.99
C ASP A 196 -10.31 -10.80 2.00
N LEU A 197 -9.49 -11.76 2.43
CA LEU A 197 -8.90 -12.81 1.58
C LEU A 197 -9.90 -13.52 0.67
N PRO A 198 -11.11 -13.95 1.14
CA PRO A 198 -12.08 -14.60 0.26
C PRO A 198 -12.53 -13.74 -0.92
N VAL A 199 -12.60 -12.41 -0.72
CA VAL A 199 -12.97 -11.46 -1.77
C VAL A 199 -11.77 -11.09 -2.63
N ILE A 200 -10.58 -10.98 -2.04
CA ILE A 200 -9.32 -10.76 -2.76
C ILE A 200 -9.09 -11.89 -3.78
N LEU A 201 -9.26 -13.15 -3.38
CA LEU A 201 -9.13 -14.33 -4.25
C LEU A 201 -10.13 -14.36 -5.41
N GLN A 202 -11.27 -13.68 -5.29
CA GLN A 202 -12.26 -13.51 -6.37
C GLN A 202 -11.96 -12.29 -7.26
N THR A 203 -11.30 -11.29 -6.70
CA THR A 203 -11.01 -10.02 -7.39
C THR A 203 -9.71 -10.08 -8.17
N ALA A 204 -8.65 -10.59 -7.58
CA ALA A 204 -7.36 -10.76 -8.24
C ALA A 204 -7.36 -11.97 -9.16
N SER A 205 -6.65 -11.88 -10.29
CA SER A 205 -6.46 -13.02 -11.20
C SER A 205 -5.38 -14.00 -10.71
N ARG A 206 -4.48 -13.53 -9.85
CA ARG A 206 -3.48 -14.33 -9.12
C ARG A 206 -3.28 -13.76 -7.72
N TYR A 207 -2.89 -14.62 -6.79
CA TYR A 207 -2.56 -14.29 -5.40
C TYR A 207 -1.23 -14.92 -5.02
N PHE A 208 -0.36 -14.16 -4.37
CA PHE A 208 0.99 -14.55 -3.99
C PHE A 208 1.22 -14.32 -2.50
N HIS A 209 1.80 -15.30 -1.84
CA HIS A 209 2.16 -15.18 -0.43
C HIS A 209 3.41 -14.31 -0.19
N ASN A 210 4.26 -14.19 -1.21
CA ASN A 210 5.52 -13.45 -1.09
C ASN A 210 6.07 -13.05 -2.47
N HIS A 211 7.11 -12.24 -2.46
CA HIS A 211 7.76 -11.80 -3.69
C HIS A 211 8.54 -12.89 -4.44
N GLN A 212 8.94 -14.00 -3.79
CA GLN A 212 9.59 -15.09 -4.51
C GLN A 212 8.63 -15.79 -5.48
N GLU A 213 7.38 -15.99 -5.04
CA GLU A 213 6.32 -16.53 -5.91
C GLU A 213 5.98 -15.53 -7.03
N LEU A 214 5.76 -14.26 -6.67
CA LEU A 214 5.45 -13.19 -7.61
C LEU A 214 6.57 -13.02 -8.67
N LEU A 215 7.84 -13.08 -8.28
CA LEU A 215 8.99 -12.95 -9.16
C LEU A 215 8.99 -14.01 -10.25
N GLN A 216 8.65 -15.26 -9.92
CA GLN A 216 8.59 -16.36 -10.90
C GLN A 216 7.55 -16.06 -11.95
N ASP A 217 6.35 -15.64 -11.54
CA ASP A 217 5.25 -15.32 -12.44
C ASP A 217 5.51 -14.07 -13.29
N ILE A 218 6.18 -13.06 -12.76
CA ILE A 218 6.64 -11.90 -13.54
C ILE A 218 7.55 -12.34 -14.69
N ARG A 219 8.52 -13.22 -14.40
CA ARG A 219 9.41 -13.72 -15.44
C ARG A 219 8.67 -14.51 -16.52
N GLU A 220 7.73 -15.37 -16.13
CA GLU A 220 6.94 -16.18 -17.08
C GLU A 220 6.02 -15.32 -17.94
N GLU A 221 5.37 -14.32 -17.36
CA GLU A 221 4.38 -13.50 -18.05
C GLU A 221 5.01 -12.51 -19.03
N PHE A 222 6.09 -11.86 -18.63
CA PHE A 222 6.72 -10.80 -19.45
C PHE A 222 7.91 -11.27 -20.30
N SER A 223 8.25 -12.58 -20.31
CA SER A 223 9.25 -13.15 -21.24
C SER A 223 8.65 -13.61 -22.58
N LYS A 224 7.34 -13.50 -22.75
CA LYS A 224 6.62 -13.88 -23.98
C LYS A 224 6.69 -12.74 -24.97
#